data_c3296583024853de135e486abd10da6b
#
_entry.id   c3296583024853de135e486abd10da6b
#
_cell.length_a   1.000
_cell.length_b   1.000
_cell.length_c   1.000
_cell.angle_alpha   90.00
_cell.angle_beta   90.00
_cell.angle_gamma   90.00
#
_symmetry.space_group_name_H-M   'P 1'
#
loop_
_entity.id
_entity.type
_entity.pdbx_description
1 polymer ?
#
loop_
_entity_poly.entity_id
_entity_poly.type
_entity_poly.pdbx_seq_one_letter_code
_entity_poly.pdbx_strand_id
1 'polypeptide(L)'
;MSNSLKIKPPHPGDILREDYLKPLNMTPNALSLAIRVPASRIGEIVNGKRSITAPTAMRLTRYFGTSARFWMNLQSYYDLAIAEDEQAADVERDVQPREMPTA
;
A
#
# COMPACT_ATOMS: atom_id res chain seq x y z
N MET A 1 25.25 -8.43 8.25
CA MET A 1 24.19 -8.58 9.19
C MET A 1 22.95 -9.10 8.53
N SER A 2 22.29 -9.88 9.24
CA SER A 2 21.17 -10.61 8.69
C SER A 2 19.96 -9.70 8.45
N ASN A 3 19.27 -9.95 7.34
CA ASN A 3 17.99 -9.31 7.07
C ASN A 3 16.82 -10.07 7.67
N SER A 4 17.12 -11.14 8.40
CA SER A 4 16.07 -11.97 8.96
C SER A 4 15.19 -11.25 9.97
N LEU A 5 15.70 -10.16 10.56
CA LEU A 5 14.95 -9.37 11.50
C LEU A 5 14.13 -8.27 10.85
N LYS A 6 14.25 -8.11 9.55
CA LYS A 6 13.52 -7.10 8.82
C LYS A 6 12.07 -7.56 8.67
N ILE A 7 11.15 -6.77 9.16
CA ILE A 7 9.74 -7.10 9.11
C ILE A 7 9.10 -6.33 7.97
N LYS A 8 8.43 -7.06 7.09
CA LYS A 8 7.68 -6.41 6.01
C LYS A 8 6.46 -5.71 6.59
N PRO A 9 6.18 -4.49 6.17
CA PRO A 9 4.92 -3.85 6.55
C PRO A 9 3.77 -4.60 5.91
N PRO A 10 2.58 -4.52 6.50
CA PRO A 10 1.42 -5.14 5.89
C PRO A 10 1.04 -4.43 4.61
N HIS A 11 0.47 -5.16 3.68
CA HIS A 11 -0.11 -4.54 2.48
C HIS A 11 -1.27 -3.63 2.93
N PRO A 12 -1.46 -2.46 2.29
CA PRO A 12 -2.58 -1.60 2.65
C PRO A 12 -3.94 -2.30 2.63
N GLY A 13 -4.09 -3.29 1.77
CA GLY A 13 -5.31 -4.11 1.73
C GLY A 13 -5.54 -4.89 3.01
N ASP A 14 -4.46 -5.29 3.70
CA ASP A 14 -4.58 -5.98 4.99
C ASP A 14 -5.14 -5.02 6.04
N ILE A 15 -4.66 -3.77 6.04
CA ILE A 15 -5.16 -2.75 6.95
C ILE A 15 -6.63 -2.48 6.66
N LEU A 16 -6.99 -2.33 5.39
CA LEU A 16 -8.38 -2.12 4.99
C LEU A 16 -9.26 -3.26 5.49
N ARG A 17 -8.83 -4.51 5.28
CA ARG A 17 -9.61 -5.68 5.67
C ARG A 17 -9.71 -5.81 7.18
N GLU A 18 -8.57 -5.73 7.89
CA GLU A 18 -8.52 -6.04 9.31
C GLU A 18 -9.01 -4.90 10.19
N ASP A 19 -8.67 -3.68 9.83
CA ASP A 19 -8.93 -2.55 10.71
C ASP A 19 -10.22 -1.80 10.36
N TYR A 20 -10.77 -2.01 9.17
CA TYR A 20 -11.96 -1.30 8.73
C TYR A 20 -13.12 -2.22 8.40
N LEU A 21 -12.91 -3.20 7.51
CA LEU A 21 -14.02 -4.03 7.08
C LEU A 21 -14.50 -4.99 8.17
N LYS A 22 -13.57 -5.67 8.82
CA LYS A 22 -13.95 -6.62 9.87
C LYS A 22 -14.65 -5.96 11.04
N PRO A 23 -14.12 -4.87 11.62
CA PRO A 23 -14.81 -4.21 12.73
C PRO A 23 -16.20 -3.70 12.35
N LEU A 24 -16.40 -3.32 11.09
CA LEU A 24 -17.69 -2.84 10.62
C LEU A 24 -18.60 -3.97 10.12
N ASN A 25 -18.09 -5.20 10.17
CA ASN A 25 -18.83 -6.36 9.66
C ASN A 25 -19.24 -6.16 8.21
N MET A 26 -18.31 -5.62 7.42
CA MET A 26 -18.57 -5.19 6.06
C MET A 26 -17.79 -6.06 5.08
N THR A 27 -18.45 -6.49 4.00
CA THR A 27 -17.79 -7.29 2.98
C THR A 27 -17.08 -6.38 1.97
N PRO A 28 -16.06 -6.90 1.26
CA PRO A 28 -15.45 -6.14 0.18
C PRO A 28 -16.47 -5.68 -0.87
N ASN A 29 -17.46 -6.51 -1.16
CA ASN A 29 -18.48 -6.15 -2.14
C ASN A 29 -19.33 -4.98 -1.63
N ALA A 30 -19.68 -4.99 -0.35
CA ALA A 30 -20.43 -3.87 0.23
C ALA A 30 -19.63 -2.57 0.14
N LEU A 31 -18.32 -2.65 0.39
CA LEU A 31 -17.47 -1.48 0.25
C LEU A 31 -17.43 -0.99 -1.20
N SER A 32 -17.32 -1.92 -2.15
CA SER A 32 -17.27 -1.55 -3.57
C SER A 32 -18.51 -0.75 -3.97
N LEU A 33 -19.66 -1.16 -3.48
CA LEU A 33 -20.91 -0.45 -3.75
C LEU A 33 -20.94 0.91 -3.05
N ALA A 34 -20.45 0.97 -1.82
CA ALA A 34 -20.50 2.22 -1.04
C ALA A 34 -19.59 3.30 -1.63
N ILE A 35 -18.42 2.93 -2.14
CA ILE A 35 -17.48 3.93 -2.65
C ILE A 35 -17.44 3.96 -4.18
N ARG A 36 -18.25 3.13 -4.83
CA ARG A 36 -18.39 3.10 -6.28
C ARG A 36 -17.09 2.78 -7.00
N VAL A 37 -16.44 1.74 -6.54
CA VAL A 37 -15.24 1.17 -7.15
C VAL A 37 -15.59 -0.27 -7.52
N PRO A 38 -15.15 -0.76 -8.68
CA PRO A 38 -15.49 -2.12 -9.09
C PRO A 38 -15.14 -3.15 -8.01
N ALA A 39 -16.03 -4.13 -7.82
CA ALA A 39 -15.84 -5.17 -6.81
C ALA A 39 -14.55 -5.93 -7.02
N SER A 40 -14.17 -6.17 -8.28
CA SER A 40 -12.93 -6.88 -8.58
C SER A 40 -11.72 -6.10 -8.08
N ARG A 41 -11.75 -4.77 -8.18
CA ARG A 41 -10.64 -3.95 -7.69
C ARG A 41 -10.52 -4.01 -6.18
N ILE A 42 -11.65 -3.87 -5.48
CA ILE A 42 -11.62 -3.96 -4.02
C ILE A 42 -11.15 -5.35 -3.60
N GLY A 43 -11.64 -6.41 -4.27
CA GLY A 43 -11.21 -7.77 -3.98
C GLY A 43 -9.71 -7.94 -4.14
N GLU A 44 -9.15 -7.39 -5.23
CA GLU A 44 -7.71 -7.48 -5.46
C GLU A 44 -6.92 -6.71 -4.41
N ILE A 45 -7.42 -5.55 -3.99
CA ILE A 45 -6.74 -4.76 -2.97
C ILE A 45 -6.70 -5.51 -1.65
N VAL A 46 -7.84 -6.04 -1.19
CA VAL A 46 -7.88 -6.73 0.11
C VAL A 46 -7.11 -8.04 0.09
N ASN A 47 -6.85 -8.59 -1.09
CA ASN A 47 -6.04 -9.80 -1.23
C ASN A 47 -4.57 -9.48 -1.51
N GLY A 48 -4.17 -8.21 -1.44
CA GLY A 48 -2.78 -7.83 -1.62
C GLY A 48 -2.28 -7.88 -3.04
N LYS A 49 -3.18 -7.96 -4.01
CA LYS A 49 -2.81 -8.13 -5.41
C LYS A 49 -2.84 -6.84 -6.21
N ARG A 50 -3.30 -5.77 -5.61
CA ARG A 50 -3.39 -4.48 -6.29
C ARG A 50 -3.13 -3.37 -5.29
N SER A 51 -2.41 -2.36 -5.74
CA SER A 51 -2.10 -1.18 -4.92
C SER A 51 -3.31 -0.27 -4.79
N ILE A 52 -3.35 0.46 -3.69
CA ILE A 52 -4.31 1.55 -3.54
C ILE A 52 -3.74 2.76 -4.28
N THR A 53 -4.49 3.25 -5.25
CA THR A 53 -4.11 4.45 -6.01
C THR A 53 -4.74 5.69 -5.38
N ALA A 54 -4.27 6.86 -5.80
CA ALA A 54 -4.80 8.10 -5.26
C ALA A 54 -6.31 8.25 -5.45
N PRO A 55 -6.90 7.93 -6.62
CA PRO A 55 -8.36 8.01 -6.75
C PRO A 55 -9.10 7.10 -5.77
N THR A 56 -8.61 5.89 -5.56
CA THR A 56 -9.24 4.97 -4.61
C THR A 56 -9.06 5.48 -3.18
N ALA A 57 -7.87 6.01 -2.87
CA ALA A 57 -7.62 6.58 -1.55
C ALA A 57 -8.61 7.71 -1.22
N MET A 58 -8.91 8.55 -2.20
CA MET A 58 -9.87 9.65 -2.00
C MET A 58 -11.26 9.12 -1.66
N ARG A 59 -11.67 8.03 -2.30
CA ARG A 59 -12.98 7.45 -2.04
C ARG A 59 -13.04 6.76 -0.69
N LEU A 60 -11.97 6.06 -0.31
CA LEU A 60 -11.86 5.47 1.02
C LEU A 60 -11.90 6.53 2.10
N THR A 61 -11.18 7.63 1.88
CA THR A 61 -11.13 8.75 2.81
C THR A 61 -12.50 9.37 3.01
N ARG A 62 -13.22 9.58 1.92
CA ARG A 62 -14.57 10.15 2.02
C ARG A 62 -15.49 9.27 2.83
N TYR A 63 -15.39 7.96 2.63
CA TYR A 63 -16.29 7.03 3.29
C TYR A 63 -15.93 6.78 4.75
N PHE A 64 -14.64 6.57 5.03
CA PHE A 64 -14.20 6.21 6.37
C PHE A 64 -13.79 7.39 7.25
N GLY A 65 -13.61 8.57 6.67
CA GLY A 65 -13.17 9.73 7.44
C GLY A 65 -11.69 9.77 7.72
N THR A 66 -10.89 8.96 7.03
CA THR A 66 -9.42 9.02 7.13
C THR A 66 -8.90 10.11 6.21
N SER A 67 -7.58 10.19 6.05
CA SER A 67 -7.01 11.08 5.04
C SER A 67 -6.52 10.26 3.85
N ALA A 68 -6.50 10.87 2.68
CA ALA A 68 -5.95 10.21 1.51
C ALA A 68 -4.46 9.92 1.70
N ARG A 69 -3.76 10.82 2.39
CA ARG A 69 -2.34 10.64 2.68
C ARG A 69 -2.09 9.41 3.55
N PHE A 70 -3.01 9.11 4.47
CA PHE A 70 -2.89 7.89 5.28
C PHE A 70 -2.79 6.66 4.39
N TRP A 71 -3.71 6.52 3.43
CA TRP A 71 -3.70 5.35 2.54
C TRP A 71 -2.48 5.34 1.63
N MET A 72 -2.10 6.51 1.09
CA MET A 72 -0.96 6.59 0.20
C MET A 72 0.36 6.36 0.95
N ASN A 73 0.46 6.80 2.20
CA ASN A 73 1.65 6.52 3.00
C ASN A 73 1.80 5.03 3.28
N LEU A 74 0.70 4.34 3.58
CA LEU A 74 0.73 2.89 3.76
C LEU A 74 1.23 2.20 2.50
N GLN A 75 0.73 2.63 1.35
CA GLN A 75 1.11 2.03 0.08
C GLN A 75 2.57 2.29 -0.24
N SER A 76 3.02 3.53 -0.07
CA SER A 76 4.39 3.90 -0.36
C SER A 76 5.37 3.15 0.54
N TYR A 77 5.04 3.04 1.83
CA TYR A 77 5.88 2.34 2.78
C TYR A 77 6.02 0.87 2.39
N TYR A 78 4.90 0.25 2.04
CA TYR A 78 4.90 -1.14 1.59
C TYR A 78 5.73 -1.31 0.32
N ASP A 79 5.49 -0.45 -0.67
CA ASP A 79 6.17 -0.55 -1.96
C ASP A 79 7.69 -0.41 -1.80
N LEU A 80 8.13 0.53 -0.96
CA LEU A 80 9.55 0.73 -0.72
C LEU A 80 10.17 -0.48 -0.04
N ALA A 81 9.48 -1.04 0.96
CA ALA A 81 10.00 -2.21 1.66
C ALA A 81 10.18 -3.39 0.73
N ILE A 82 9.21 -3.62 -0.15
CA ILE A 82 9.29 -4.71 -1.12
C ILE A 82 10.43 -4.47 -2.11
N ALA A 83 10.53 -3.24 -2.62
CA ALA A 83 11.57 -2.91 -3.59
C ALA A 83 12.96 -3.03 -2.98
N GLU A 84 13.12 -2.59 -1.73
CA GLU A 84 14.40 -2.72 -1.04
C GLU A 84 14.78 -4.18 -0.84
N ASP A 85 13.79 -5.00 -0.45
CA ASP A 85 14.06 -6.41 -0.24
C ASP A 85 14.44 -7.11 -1.53
N GLU A 86 13.80 -6.76 -2.63
CA GLU A 86 13.98 -7.48 -3.89
C GLU A 86 15.09 -6.91 -4.77
N GLN A 87 15.39 -5.62 -4.67
CA GLN A 87 16.20 -4.95 -5.66
C GLN A 87 17.40 -4.17 -5.11
N ALA A 88 17.56 -4.07 -3.78
CA ALA A 88 18.62 -3.23 -3.23
C ALA A 88 20.00 -3.66 -3.74
N ALA A 89 20.26 -4.95 -3.78
CA ALA A 89 21.56 -5.45 -4.23
C ALA A 89 21.79 -5.14 -5.70
N ASP A 90 20.76 -5.28 -6.52
CA ASP A 90 20.86 -4.99 -7.95
C ASP A 90 21.10 -3.51 -8.19
N VAL A 91 20.41 -2.66 -7.44
CA VAL A 91 20.59 -1.21 -7.58
C VAL A 91 21.99 -0.80 -7.18
N GLU A 92 22.47 -1.35 -6.07
CA GLU A 92 23.82 -1.03 -5.60
C GLU A 92 24.88 -1.47 -6.61
N ARG A 93 24.68 -2.62 -7.22
CA ARG A 93 25.62 -3.14 -8.23
C ARG A 93 25.55 -2.35 -9.53
N ASP A 94 24.34 -2.01 -9.97
CA ASP A 94 24.13 -1.50 -11.33
C ASP A 94 24.18 0.01 -11.43
N VAL A 95 23.92 0.72 -10.35
CA VAL A 95 23.83 2.19 -10.40
C VAL A 95 24.95 2.79 -9.58
N GLN A 96 25.85 3.49 -10.27
CA GLN A 96 26.94 4.20 -9.61
C GLN A 96 26.45 5.56 -9.17
N PRO A 97 26.74 5.96 -7.91
CA PRO A 97 26.35 7.31 -7.47
C PRO A 97 27.02 8.36 -8.35
N ARG A 98 26.27 9.36 -8.71
CA ARG A 98 26.79 10.51 -9.42
C ARG A 98 27.42 11.47 -8.42
N GLU A 99 28.60 11.93 -8.75
CA GLU A 99 29.22 12.97 -7.94
C GLU A 99 28.50 14.27 -8.21
N MET A 100 27.93 14.87 -7.17
CA MET A 100 27.12 16.07 -7.31
C MET A 100 27.96 17.29 -6.95
N PRO A 101 27.79 18.40 -7.67
CA PRO A 101 28.49 19.62 -7.29
C PRO A 101 28.00 20.10 -5.94
N THR A 102 28.94 20.65 -5.16
CA THR A 102 28.56 21.28 -3.90
C THR A 102 27.96 22.64 -4.17
N ALA A 103 26.98 23.02 -3.35
CA ALA A 103 26.33 24.32 -3.52
C ALA A 103 27.21 25.46 -3.02
#